data_a5c303ec04605779146eceaae978d2c6
#
_entry.id   a5c303ec04605779146eceaae978d2c6
#
_cell.length_a   1.000
_cell.length_b   1.000
_cell.length_c   1.000
_cell.angle_alpha   90.00
_cell.angle_beta   90.00
_cell.angle_gamma   90.00
#
_symmetry.space_group_name_H-M   'P 1'
#
loop_
_entity.id
_entity.type
_entity.pdbx_description
1 polymer ?
#
loop_
_entity_poly.entity_id
_entity_poly.type
_entity_poly.pdbx_seq_one_letter_code
_entity_poly.pdbx_strand_id
1 'polypeptide(L)'
;MRPFLELQPTANQTYRLIGNSARGNLNARLEQSYKAEQSGDYQSACQLRYEAFEDILATLPDDEDGAVPLDRTHPNTLAAMEITLASAVDNYLAGEGEIAAAQLELLLDCDDEDPLEATPILALCYAMIGEWECLEDIEQDLGDKTALTPLLRALKQFVTTGKIESVTAVQLSRYKEFTAELKRADHPTDEAYAREINSDRPSRAALARELYLRAEIALNIYPQFLSALVAQLK
;
A
#
# COMPACT_ATOMS: atom_id res chain seq x y z
N MET A 1 13.60 33.59 -2.94
CA MET A 1 14.26 32.28 -3.13
C MET A 1 13.34 31.46 -3.99
N ARG A 2 13.77 30.84 -5.09
CA ARG A 2 12.86 29.96 -5.85
C ARG A 2 12.59 28.70 -5.01
N PRO A 3 11.33 28.19 -4.96
CA PRO A 3 11.04 26.95 -4.29
C PRO A 3 11.84 25.80 -4.95
N PHE A 4 12.24 24.81 -4.19
CA PHE A 4 13.00 23.68 -4.73
C PHE A 4 12.10 22.68 -5.48
N LEU A 5 10.79 22.67 -5.22
CA LEU A 5 9.72 22.04 -5.99
C LEU A 5 8.72 23.09 -6.41
N GLU A 6 8.11 22.91 -7.59
CA GLU A 6 7.09 23.80 -8.13
C GLU A 6 6.04 22.96 -8.84
N LEU A 7 4.75 23.26 -8.60
CA LEU A 7 3.63 22.65 -9.28
C LEU A 7 3.31 23.44 -10.55
N GLN A 8 3.46 22.81 -11.71
CA GLN A 8 3.22 23.44 -13.01
C GLN A 8 2.01 22.82 -13.71
N PRO A 9 1.01 23.62 -14.13
CA PRO A 9 -0.12 23.11 -14.88
C PRO A 9 0.30 22.63 -16.28
N THR A 10 -0.37 21.59 -16.77
CA THR A 10 -0.23 21.09 -18.15
C THR A 10 -1.43 21.49 -19.01
N ALA A 11 -1.36 21.23 -20.31
CA ALA A 11 -2.48 21.46 -21.22
C ALA A 11 -3.69 20.55 -20.97
N ASN A 12 -3.49 19.43 -20.26
CA ASN A 12 -4.51 18.39 -20.02
C ASN A 12 -5.20 18.53 -18.66
N GLN A 13 -5.13 19.70 -18.02
CA GLN A 13 -5.68 19.92 -16.67
C GLN A 13 -5.04 19.06 -15.58
N THR A 14 -3.86 18.54 -15.82
CA THR A 14 -3.02 17.86 -14.85
C THR A 14 -1.87 18.77 -14.42
N TYR A 15 -1.10 18.36 -13.43
CA TYR A 15 0.03 19.11 -12.92
C TYR A 15 1.31 18.27 -12.93
N ARG A 16 2.45 18.96 -13.07
CA ARG A 16 3.79 18.37 -12.93
C ARG A 16 4.52 18.93 -11.75
N LEU A 17 5.21 18.10 -11.03
CA LEU A 17 6.14 18.52 -9.99
C LEU A 17 7.53 18.72 -10.61
N ILE A 18 7.96 19.96 -10.68
CA ILE A 18 9.24 20.36 -11.28
C ILE A 18 10.26 20.62 -10.19
N GLY A 19 11.38 19.89 -10.25
CA GLY A 19 12.51 20.11 -9.34
C GLY A 19 13.44 21.20 -9.83
N ASN A 20 13.62 22.25 -9.02
CA ASN A 20 14.47 23.40 -9.35
C ASN A 20 15.85 23.36 -8.68
N SER A 21 16.18 22.27 -7.98
CA SER A 21 17.44 22.10 -7.22
C SER A 21 17.72 20.63 -6.98
N ALA A 22 18.88 20.31 -6.41
CA ALA A 22 19.21 18.96 -5.98
C ALA A 22 18.16 18.37 -5.00
N ARG A 23 17.63 19.20 -4.07
CA ARG A 23 16.55 18.80 -3.15
C ARG A 23 15.24 18.52 -3.87
N GLY A 24 14.93 19.25 -4.93
CA GLY A 24 13.74 19.06 -5.76
C GLY A 24 13.87 17.92 -6.78
N ASN A 25 15.03 17.29 -6.91
CA ASN A 25 15.22 16.11 -7.77
C ASN A 25 14.73 14.85 -7.05
N LEU A 26 13.42 14.57 -7.15
CA LEU A 26 12.78 13.46 -6.45
C LEU A 26 13.25 12.10 -6.95
N ASN A 27 13.59 11.96 -8.25
CA ASN A 27 14.20 10.74 -8.78
C ASN A 27 15.50 10.39 -8.05
N ALA A 28 16.38 11.36 -7.85
CA ALA A 28 17.64 11.12 -7.16
C ALA A 28 17.42 10.77 -5.67
N ARG A 29 16.42 11.36 -5.02
CA ARG A 29 16.06 11.04 -3.62
C ARG A 29 15.48 9.64 -3.50
N LEU A 30 14.61 9.26 -4.41
CA LEU A 30 14.04 7.91 -4.48
C LEU A 30 15.15 6.86 -4.69
N GLU A 31 16.05 7.08 -5.65
CA GLU A 31 17.20 6.20 -5.86
C GLU A 31 18.11 6.10 -4.61
N GLN A 32 18.32 7.19 -3.89
CA GLN A 32 19.09 7.18 -2.64
C GLN A 32 18.40 6.35 -1.57
N SER A 33 17.08 6.46 -1.43
CA SER A 33 16.32 5.64 -0.48
C SER A 33 16.42 4.15 -0.80
N TYR A 34 16.30 3.77 -2.08
CA TYR A 34 16.47 2.36 -2.50
C TYR A 34 17.90 1.83 -2.28
N LYS A 35 18.92 2.67 -2.48
CA LYS A 35 20.31 2.27 -2.18
C LYS A 35 20.53 2.06 -0.69
N ALA A 36 19.95 2.90 0.16
CA ALA A 36 20.00 2.72 1.61
C ALA A 36 19.31 1.41 2.02
N GLU A 37 18.11 1.15 1.49
CA GLU A 37 17.37 -0.08 1.75
C GLU A 37 18.14 -1.32 1.30
N GLN A 38 18.71 -1.33 0.09
CA GLN A 38 19.53 -2.43 -0.42
C GLN A 38 20.79 -2.69 0.41
N SER A 39 21.32 -1.67 1.07
CA SER A 39 22.45 -1.80 1.99
C SER A 39 22.04 -2.27 3.40
N GLY A 40 20.73 -2.42 3.66
CA GLY A 40 20.17 -2.76 4.96
C GLY A 40 20.01 -1.56 5.90
N ASP A 41 20.24 -0.34 5.43
CA ASP A 41 20.03 0.89 6.20
C ASP A 41 18.58 1.38 6.02
N TYR A 42 17.65 0.61 6.58
CA TYR A 42 16.22 0.88 6.51
C TYR A 42 15.85 2.22 7.17
N GLN A 43 16.53 2.59 8.26
CA GLN A 43 16.27 3.85 8.94
C GLN A 43 16.54 5.05 8.02
N SER A 44 17.68 5.06 7.35
CA SER A 44 18.00 6.12 6.38
C SER A 44 17.05 6.11 5.18
N ALA A 45 16.63 4.93 4.71
CA ALA A 45 15.67 4.81 3.62
C ALA A 45 14.32 5.46 3.97
N CYS A 46 13.73 5.11 5.11
CA CYS A 46 12.48 5.69 5.61
C CYS A 46 12.61 7.21 5.83
N GLN A 47 13.72 7.67 6.42
CA GLN A 47 13.96 9.10 6.65
C GLN A 47 14.01 9.89 5.33
N LEU A 48 14.70 9.37 4.31
CA LEU A 48 14.79 10.02 2.99
C LEU A 48 13.41 10.10 2.30
N ARG A 49 12.59 9.06 2.40
CA ARG A 49 11.23 9.03 1.86
C ARG A 49 10.32 10.01 2.59
N TYR A 50 10.36 9.99 3.92
CA TYR A 50 9.57 10.91 4.75
C TYR A 50 9.90 12.38 4.46
N GLU A 51 11.18 12.77 4.45
CA GLU A 51 11.59 14.14 4.13
C GLU A 51 11.19 14.54 2.70
N ALA A 52 11.23 13.60 1.74
CA ALA A 52 10.79 13.87 0.39
C ALA A 52 9.27 14.05 0.31
N PHE A 53 8.50 13.23 1.02
CA PHE A 53 7.05 13.34 1.12
C PHE A 53 6.63 14.68 1.74
N GLU A 54 7.26 15.13 2.83
CA GLU A 54 7.01 16.45 3.43
C GLU A 54 7.20 17.60 2.42
N ASP A 55 8.25 17.52 1.60
CA ASP A 55 8.51 18.49 0.55
C ASP A 55 7.45 18.46 -0.57
N ILE A 56 6.95 17.27 -0.92
CA ILE A 56 5.85 17.08 -1.89
C ILE A 56 4.57 17.67 -1.31
N LEU A 57 4.20 17.28 -0.09
CA LEU A 57 2.98 17.74 0.58
C LEU A 57 2.95 19.26 0.70
N ALA A 58 4.07 19.89 1.08
CA ALA A 58 4.19 21.34 1.17
C ALA A 58 4.08 22.07 -0.20
N THR A 59 4.12 21.33 -1.32
CA THR A 59 4.03 21.90 -2.68
C THR A 59 2.64 21.74 -3.28
N LEU A 60 1.89 20.75 -2.81
CA LEU A 60 0.49 20.56 -3.22
C LEU A 60 -0.39 21.62 -2.55
N PRO A 61 -1.46 22.08 -3.20
CA PRO A 61 -2.44 22.97 -2.57
C PRO A 61 -3.19 22.25 -1.44
N ASP A 62 -3.77 23.02 -0.53
CA ASP A 62 -4.61 22.49 0.53
C ASP A 62 -5.87 21.79 -0.05
N ASP A 63 -6.38 20.77 0.65
CA ASP A 63 -7.52 19.93 0.23
C ASP A 63 -8.80 20.72 -0.11
N GLU A 64 -8.94 21.96 0.40
CA GLU A 64 -10.09 22.83 0.11
C GLU A 64 -10.20 23.18 -1.39
N ASP A 65 -9.10 23.10 -2.14
CA ASP A 65 -9.05 23.40 -3.57
C ASP A 65 -9.40 22.18 -4.45
N GLY A 66 -9.61 21.01 -3.86
CA GLY A 66 -9.95 19.74 -4.52
C GLY A 66 -8.74 18.95 -5.00
N ALA A 67 -8.99 17.77 -5.57
CA ALA A 67 -7.96 16.86 -6.07
C ALA A 67 -7.02 17.54 -7.09
N VAL A 68 -5.73 17.25 -6.99
CA VAL A 68 -4.68 17.76 -7.89
C VAL A 68 -4.18 16.62 -8.78
N PRO A 69 -4.79 16.39 -9.94
CA PRO A 69 -4.38 15.29 -10.81
C PRO A 69 -2.95 15.51 -11.31
N LEU A 70 -2.09 14.54 -11.09
CA LEU A 70 -0.67 14.62 -11.43
C LEU A 70 -0.37 13.92 -12.77
N ASP A 71 0.51 14.53 -13.57
CA ASP A 71 1.01 13.95 -14.81
C ASP A 71 2.15 12.99 -14.55
N ARG A 72 1.83 11.70 -14.35
CA ARG A 72 2.80 10.62 -14.12
C ARG A 72 3.77 10.36 -15.29
N THR A 73 3.51 10.92 -16.46
CA THR A 73 4.45 10.80 -17.59
C THR A 73 5.72 11.64 -17.40
N HIS A 74 5.69 12.60 -16.48
CA HIS A 74 6.85 13.40 -16.11
C HIS A 74 7.67 12.68 -15.03
N PRO A 75 8.99 12.43 -15.23
CA PRO A 75 9.78 11.59 -14.35
C PRO A 75 9.79 12.03 -12.88
N ASN A 76 9.92 13.34 -12.61
CA ASN A 76 9.95 13.83 -11.23
C ASN A 76 8.58 13.73 -10.54
N THR A 77 7.49 13.80 -11.32
CA THR A 77 6.13 13.60 -10.81
C THR A 77 5.89 12.13 -10.48
N LEU A 78 6.30 11.21 -11.36
CA LEU A 78 6.23 9.78 -11.08
C LEU A 78 7.03 9.43 -9.82
N ALA A 79 8.26 9.97 -9.69
CA ALA A 79 9.06 9.76 -8.49
C ALA A 79 8.39 10.31 -7.22
N ALA A 80 7.63 11.42 -7.32
CA ALA A 80 6.84 11.92 -6.19
C ALA A 80 5.77 10.91 -5.76
N MET A 81 5.02 10.34 -6.72
CA MET A 81 4.00 9.33 -6.44
C MET A 81 4.61 8.06 -5.84
N GLU A 82 5.73 7.58 -6.37
CA GLU A 82 6.46 6.41 -5.84
C GLU A 82 7.02 6.67 -4.43
N ILE A 83 7.49 7.88 -4.13
CA ILE A 83 7.93 8.28 -2.79
C ILE A 83 6.74 8.28 -1.82
N THR A 84 5.60 8.84 -2.23
CA THR A 84 4.39 8.87 -1.41
C THR A 84 3.94 7.45 -1.07
N LEU A 85 3.87 6.56 -2.07
CA LEU A 85 3.56 5.15 -1.84
C LEU A 85 4.56 4.49 -0.89
N ALA A 86 5.86 4.66 -1.14
CA ALA A 86 6.89 4.02 -0.32
C ALA A 86 6.88 4.54 1.13
N SER A 87 6.63 5.85 1.33
CA SER A 87 6.45 6.44 2.67
C SER A 87 5.20 5.90 3.38
N ALA A 88 4.09 5.73 2.64
CA ALA A 88 2.87 5.12 3.18
C ALA A 88 3.09 3.66 3.60
N VAL A 89 3.81 2.88 2.79
CA VAL A 89 4.20 1.51 3.13
C VAL A 89 5.08 1.48 4.38
N ASP A 90 6.08 2.36 4.49
CA ASP A 90 6.92 2.48 5.68
C ASP A 90 6.09 2.75 6.94
N ASN A 91 5.11 3.68 6.88
CA ASN A 91 4.19 3.97 7.99
C ASN A 91 3.26 2.78 8.31
N TYR A 92 2.72 2.12 7.29
CA TYR A 92 1.91 0.90 7.48
C TYR A 92 2.71 -0.20 8.21
N LEU A 93 3.95 -0.45 7.78
CA LEU A 93 4.85 -1.43 8.40
C LEU A 93 5.23 -1.04 9.84
N ALA A 94 5.28 0.25 10.15
CA ALA A 94 5.50 0.76 11.50
C ALA A 94 4.26 0.69 12.41
N GLY A 95 3.07 0.33 11.87
CA GLY A 95 1.81 0.29 12.61
C GLY A 95 1.07 1.64 12.66
N GLU A 96 1.54 2.64 11.91
CA GLU A 96 0.97 3.99 11.82
C GLU A 96 -0.10 4.05 10.73
N GLY A 97 -1.17 3.25 10.90
CA GLY A 97 -2.21 3.03 9.88
C GLY A 97 -2.94 4.29 9.44
N GLU A 98 -3.21 5.24 10.36
CA GLU A 98 -3.87 6.52 10.03
C GLU A 98 -3.01 7.39 9.11
N ILE A 99 -1.70 7.48 9.39
CA ILE A 99 -0.76 8.25 8.56
C ILE A 99 -0.62 7.60 7.18
N ALA A 100 -0.49 6.26 7.16
CA ALA A 100 -0.40 5.52 5.91
C ALA A 100 -1.66 5.69 5.06
N ALA A 101 -2.87 5.61 5.66
CA ALA A 101 -4.13 5.83 4.96
C ALA A 101 -4.20 7.21 4.32
N ALA A 102 -3.92 8.28 5.08
CA ALA A 102 -3.94 9.65 4.56
C ALA A 102 -2.96 9.86 3.38
N GLN A 103 -1.78 9.23 3.42
CA GLN A 103 -0.83 9.30 2.31
C GLN A 103 -1.32 8.56 1.05
N LEU A 104 -2.01 7.42 1.23
CA LEU A 104 -2.56 6.64 0.12
C LEU A 104 -3.81 7.29 -0.47
N GLU A 105 -4.66 7.90 0.34
CA GLU A 105 -5.78 8.72 -0.11
C GLU A 105 -5.29 9.88 -0.97
N LEU A 106 -4.29 10.64 -0.49
CA LEU A 106 -3.66 11.69 -1.26
C LEU A 106 -3.12 11.18 -2.60
N LEU A 107 -2.50 10.00 -2.61
CA LEU A 107 -1.97 9.41 -3.85
C LEU A 107 -3.07 9.07 -4.85
N LEU A 108 -4.20 8.52 -4.38
CA LEU A 108 -5.36 8.19 -5.22
C LEU A 108 -6.08 9.46 -5.71
N ASP A 109 -6.12 10.52 -4.92
CA ASP A 109 -6.62 11.83 -5.36
C ASP A 109 -5.73 12.44 -6.45
N CYS A 110 -4.44 12.14 -6.45
CA CYS A 110 -3.52 12.58 -7.49
C CYS A 110 -3.60 11.75 -8.79
N ASP A 111 -4.00 10.48 -8.72
CA ASP A 111 -4.16 9.58 -9.89
C ASP A 111 -5.17 8.46 -9.58
N ASP A 112 -6.41 8.66 -10.00
CA ASP A 112 -7.54 7.75 -9.78
C ASP A 112 -7.45 6.42 -10.56
N GLU A 113 -6.55 6.30 -11.54
CA GLU A 113 -6.28 5.03 -12.24
C GLU A 113 -5.50 4.02 -11.38
N ASP A 114 -4.96 4.45 -10.24
CA ASP A 114 -4.17 3.63 -9.30
C ASP A 114 -3.08 2.74 -9.96
N PRO A 115 -2.20 3.32 -10.79
CA PRO A 115 -1.19 2.53 -11.51
C PRO A 115 -0.13 1.93 -10.58
N LEU A 116 -0.03 2.41 -9.34
CA LEU A 116 0.92 1.96 -8.32
C LEU A 116 0.30 0.95 -7.34
N GLU A 117 -0.95 0.55 -7.57
CA GLU A 117 -1.68 -0.41 -6.72
C GLU A 117 -1.73 0.02 -5.24
N ALA A 118 -2.04 1.31 -4.98
CA ALA A 118 -2.17 1.88 -3.64
C ALA A 118 -3.42 1.35 -2.91
N THR A 119 -4.53 1.12 -3.64
CA THR A 119 -5.82 0.67 -3.10
C THR A 119 -5.74 -0.60 -2.24
N PRO A 120 -4.98 -1.66 -2.58
CA PRO A 120 -4.83 -2.83 -1.72
C PRO A 120 -4.18 -2.52 -0.36
N ILE A 121 -3.22 -1.59 -0.33
CA ILE A 121 -2.55 -1.20 0.92
C ILE A 121 -3.47 -0.31 1.75
N LEU A 122 -4.19 0.63 1.12
CA LEU A 122 -5.19 1.47 1.77
C LEU A 122 -6.27 0.61 2.45
N ALA A 123 -6.75 -0.44 1.79
CA ALA A 123 -7.71 -1.37 2.37
C ALA A 123 -7.17 -2.07 3.64
N LEU A 124 -5.88 -2.40 3.66
CA LEU A 124 -5.22 -2.95 4.85
C LEU A 124 -5.06 -1.89 5.95
N CYS A 125 -4.78 -0.63 5.59
CA CYS A 125 -4.74 0.48 6.55
C CYS A 125 -6.12 0.69 7.20
N TYR A 126 -7.20 0.76 6.42
CA TYR A 126 -8.55 0.89 6.97
C TYR A 126 -8.93 -0.28 7.87
N ALA A 127 -8.58 -1.51 7.49
CA ALA A 127 -8.79 -2.68 8.34
C ALA A 127 -7.99 -2.60 9.64
N MET A 128 -6.77 -2.07 9.60
CA MET A 128 -5.89 -1.87 10.76
C MET A 128 -6.49 -0.89 11.76
N ILE A 129 -7.01 0.26 11.28
CA ILE A 129 -7.55 1.33 12.13
C ILE A 129 -9.04 1.17 12.44
N GLY A 130 -9.71 0.18 11.81
CA GLY A 130 -11.12 -0.12 12.05
C GLY A 130 -12.12 0.78 11.30
N GLU A 131 -11.67 1.47 10.25
CA GLU A 131 -12.50 2.31 9.37
C GLU A 131 -13.25 1.45 8.34
N TRP A 132 -14.27 0.74 8.83
CA TRP A 132 -15.00 -0.27 8.05
C TRP A 132 -15.91 0.34 6.97
N GLU A 133 -16.37 1.57 7.13
CA GLU A 133 -17.17 2.28 6.14
C GLU A 133 -16.29 2.65 4.94
N CYS A 134 -15.12 3.27 5.20
CA CYS A 134 -14.15 3.59 4.15
C CYS A 134 -13.65 2.33 3.41
N LEU A 135 -13.46 1.21 4.13
CA LEU A 135 -13.13 -0.07 3.49
C LEU A 135 -14.23 -0.56 2.55
N GLU A 136 -15.52 -0.39 2.89
CA GLU A 136 -16.63 -0.77 2.02
C GLU A 136 -16.66 0.06 0.73
N ASP A 137 -16.37 1.35 0.83
CA ASP A 137 -16.39 2.26 -0.31
C ASP A 137 -15.35 1.86 -1.38
N ILE A 138 -14.18 1.39 -0.95
CA ILE A 138 -13.12 0.95 -1.89
C ILE A 138 -13.15 -0.54 -2.22
N GLU A 139 -14.05 -1.33 -1.64
CA GLU A 139 -14.09 -2.80 -1.84
C GLU A 139 -14.28 -3.17 -3.31
N GLN A 140 -15.02 -2.36 -4.09
CA GLN A 140 -15.25 -2.61 -5.51
C GLN A 140 -13.97 -2.48 -6.34
N ASP A 141 -13.06 -1.60 -5.93
CA ASP A 141 -11.81 -1.33 -6.64
C ASP A 141 -10.75 -2.42 -6.38
N LEU A 142 -10.86 -3.15 -5.25
CA LEU A 142 -9.99 -4.28 -4.96
C LEU A 142 -10.17 -5.46 -5.93
N GLY A 143 -11.36 -5.60 -6.50
CA GLY A 143 -11.69 -6.67 -7.44
C GLY A 143 -11.60 -8.08 -6.86
N ASP A 144 -11.82 -9.08 -7.73
CA ASP A 144 -11.86 -10.51 -7.35
C ASP A 144 -10.60 -11.29 -7.74
N LYS A 145 -9.52 -10.60 -8.11
CA LYS A 145 -8.30 -11.28 -8.62
C LYS A 145 -7.46 -11.91 -7.50
N THR A 146 -7.57 -11.39 -6.29
CA THR A 146 -6.78 -11.81 -5.13
C THR A 146 -7.66 -12.27 -3.98
N ALA A 147 -7.08 -12.91 -2.98
CA ALA A 147 -7.78 -13.31 -1.77
C ALA A 147 -8.04 -12.15 -0.79
N LEU A 148 -7.58 -10.92 -1.11
CA LEU A 148 -7.66 -9.78 -0.20
C LEU A 148 -9.09 -9.40 0.14
N THR A 149 -9.94 -9.21 -0.86
CA THR A 149 -11.36 -8.83 -0.67
C THR A 149 -12.11 -9.81 0.24
N PRO A 150 -12.16 -11.13 -0.02
CA PRO A 150 -12.84 -12.05 0.89
C PRO A 150 -12.13 -12.19 2.25
N LEU A 151 -10.83 -11.93 2.36
CA LEU A 151 -10.11 -11.89 3.63
C LEU A 151 -10.57 -10.72 4.50
N LEU A 152 -10.59 -9.50 3.94
CA LEU A 152 -11.00 -8.29 4.64
C LEU A 152 -12.49 -8.33 5.01
N ARG A 153 -13.33 -8.87 4.14
CA ARG A 153 -14.74 -9.12 4.44
C ARG A 153 -14.92 -10.09 5.61
N ALA A 154 -14.15 -11.18 5.65
CA ALA A 154 -14.16 -12.11 6.77
C ALA A 154 -13.68 -11.45 8.08
N LEU A 155 -12.65 -10.61 8.00
CA LEU A 155 -12.15 -9.85 9.14
C LEU A 155 -13.21 -8.89 9.68
N LYS A 156 -13.82 -8.07 8.82
CA LYS A 156 -14.91 -7.15 9.19
C LYS A 156 -16.05 -7.91 9.87
N GLN A 157 -16.53 -9.02 9.28
CA GLN A 157 -17.59 -9.84 9.86
C GLN A 157 -17.20 -10.33 11.25
N PHE A 158 -15.97 -10.84 11.41
CA PHE A 158 -15.49 -11.31 12.70
C PHE A 158 -15.44 -10.22 13.75
N VAL A 159 -14.92 -9.03 13.39
CA VAL A 159 -14.79 -7.91 14.34
C VAL A 159 -16.17 -7.36 14.74
N THR A 160 -17.08 -7.23 13.80
CA THR A 160 -18.40 -6.61 14.05
C THR A 160 -19.41 -7.56 14.67
N THR A 161 -19.35 -8.88 14.35
CA THR A 161 -20.38 -9.85 14.79
C THR A 161 -19.82 -11.00 15.64
N GLY A 162 -18.50 -11.13 15.76
CA GLY A 162 -17.84 -12.27 16.41
C GLY A 162 -17.87 -13.56 15.58
N LYS A 163 -18.33 -13.51 14.31
CA LYS A 163 -18.50 -14.70 13.46
C LYS A 163 -18.09 -14.40 12.02
N ILE A 164 -17.62 -15.41 11.31
CA ILE A 164 -17.37 -15.36 9.89
C ILE A 164 -18.50 -16.13 9.19
N GLU A 165 -19.11 -15.51 8.20
CA GLU A 165 -20.16 -16.14 7.42
C GLU A 165 -19.62 -17.29 6.55
N SER A 166 -20.38 -18.38 6.47
CA SER A 166 -19.96 -19.55 5.69
C SER A 166 -19.75 -19.23 4.21
N VAL A 167 -20.52 -18.29 3.64
CA VAL A 167 -20.37 -17.87 2.24
C VAL A 167 -19.01 -17.19 2.02
N THR A 168 -18.57 -16.36 2.95
CA THR A 168 -17.27 -15.67 2.89
C THR A 168 -16.12 -16.68 3.02
N ALA A 169 -16.20 -17.62 3.97
CA ALA A 169 -15.23 -18.69 4.10
C ALA A 169 -15.15 -19.57 2.82
N VAL A 170 -16.27 -19.85 2.17
CA VAL A 170 -16.32 -20.57 0.89
C VAL A 170 -15.67 -19.76 -0.23
N GLN A 171 -15.92 -18.45 -0.29
CA GLN A 171 -15.26 -17.58 -1.28
C GLN A 171 -13.75 -17.61 -1.10
N LEU A 172 -13.26 -17.42 0.13
CA LEU A 172 -11.83 -17.45 0.44
C LEU A 172 -11.20 -18.82 0.12
N SER A 173 -11.90 -19.91 0.34
CA SER A 173 -11.41 -21.28 0.06
C SER A 173 -11.13 -21.57 -1.43
N ARG A 174 -11.60 -20.71 -2.34
CA ARG A 174 -11.29 -20.80 -3.78
C ARG A 174 -9.83 -20.41 -4.07
N TYR A 175 -9.20 -19.62 -3.20
CA TYR A 175 -7.80 -19.20 -3.29
C TYR A 175 -6.91 -20.21 -2.57
N LYS A 176 -6.70 -21.38 -3.20
CA LYS A 176 -6.07 -22.55 -2.57
C LYS A 176 -4.67 -22.27 -2.02
N GLU A 177 -3.85 -21.55 -2.77
CA GLU A 177 -2.49 -21.20 -2.38
C GLU A 177 -2.50 -20.27 -1.17
N PHE A 178 -3.40 -19.30 -1.12
CA PHE A 178 -3.54 -18.39 0.01
C PHE A 178 -4.10 -19.11 1.26
N THR A 179 -5.09 -19.98 1.10
CA THR A 179 -5.60 -20.77 2.23
C THR A 179 -4.59 -21.78 2.75
N ALA A 180 -3.70 -22.26 1.89
CA ALA A 180 -2.57 -23.08 2.32
C ALA A 180 -1.56 -22.25 3.10
N GLU A 181 -1.28 -21.01 2.67
CA GLU A 181 -0.39 -20.09 3.36
C GLU A 181 -0.94 -19.72 4.75
N LEU A 182 -2.23 -19.40 4.89
CA LEU A 182 -2.90 -19.13 6.18
C LEU A 182 -2.77 -20.28 7.20
N LYS A 183 -2.56 -21.50 6.75
CA LYS A 183 -2.43 -22.72 7.60
C LYS A 183 -0.99 -23.05 7.94
N ARG A 184 -0.02 -22.33 7.41
CA ARG A 184 1.40 -22.58 7.69
C ARG A 184 1.77 -22.07 9.09
N ALA A 185 2.74 -22.72 9.68
CA ALA A 185 3.30 -22.30 10.95
C ALA A 185 4.41 -21.23 10.80
N ASP A 186 4.97 -21.11 9.59
CA ASP A 186 6.05 -20.20 9.25
C ASP A 186 5.89 -19.64 7.83
N HIS A 187 6.36 -18.42 7.63
CA HIS A 187 6.29 -17.68 6.36
C HIS A 187 7.68 -17.17 5.99
N PRO A 188 8.61 -18.06 5.56
CA PRO A 188 10.01 -17.67 5.34
C PRO A 188 10.14 -16.65 4.20
N THR A 189 10.97 -15.64 4.46
CA THR A 189 11.33 -14.55 3.52
C THR A 189 12.81 -14.66 3.13
N ASP A 190 13.28 -15.89 2.87
CA ASP A 190 14.66 -16.18 2.51
C ASP A 190 15.01 -15.69 1.08
N GLU A 191 16.28 -15.84 0.70
CA GLU A 191 16.76 -15.44 -0.63
C GLU A 191 16.03 -16.16 -1.78
N ALA A 192 15.53 -17.38 -1.54
CA ALA A 192 14.80 -18.12 -2.57
C ALA A 192 13.43 -17.48 -2.81
N TYR A 193 12.73 -17.11 -1.74
CA TYR A 193 11.49 -16.35 -1.82
C TYR A 193 11.72 -14.98 -2.48
N ALA A 194 12.74 -14.23 -2.05
CA ALA A 194 13.04 -12.91 -2.60
C ALA A 194 13.32 -12.96 -4.11
N ARG A 195 14.05 -13.97 -4.58
CA ARG A 195 14.29 -14.18 -6.01
C ARG A 195 13.03 -14.54 -6.77
N GLU A 196 12.14 -15.33 -6.17
CA GLU A 196 10.92 -15.78 -6.83
C GLU A 196 9.90 -14.66 -6.94
N ILE A 197 9.64 -13.92 -5.86
CA ILE A 197 8.65 -12.83 -5.87
C ILE A 197 9.05 -11.69 -6.82
N ASN A 198 10.36 -11.44 -6.97
CA ASN A 198 10.88 -10.43 -7.88
C ASN A 198 11.14 -10.95 -9.32
N SER A 199 10.71 -12.16 -9.64
CA SER A 199 10.82 -12.70 -11.01
C SER A 199 9.74 -12.13 -11.92
N ASP A 200 9.95 -12.20 -13.25
CA ASP A 200 8.94 -11.76 -14.24
C ASP A 200 7.60 -12.52 -14.13
N ARG A 201 7.61 -13.69 -13.54
CA ARG A 201 6.42 -14.55 -13.36
C ARG A 201 6.45 -15.27 -12.03
N PRO A 202 6.14 -14.58 -10.93
CA PRO A 202 6.07 -15.21 -9.61
C PRO A 202 5.06 -16.34 -9.58
N SER A 203 5.34 -17.41 -8.84
CA SER A 203 4.37 -18.48 -8.64
C SER A 203 3.16 -17.99 -7.82
N ARG A 204 2.03 -18.68 -7.98
CA ARG A 204 0.84 -18.39 -7.17
C ARG A 204 1.10 -18.55 -5.67
N ALA A 205 1.99 -19.47 -5.30
CA ALA A 205 2.38 -19.63 -3.89
C ALA A 205 3.21 -18.47 -3.37
N ALA A 206 4.14 -17.92 -4.17
CA ALA A 206 4.90 -16.72 -3.82
C ALA A 206 3.97 -15.50 -3.67
N LEU A 207 3.05 -15.29 -4.63
CA LEU A 207 2.05 -14.23 -4.57
C LEU A 207 1.11 -14.37 -3.35
N ALA A 208 0.71 -15.58 -3.01
CA ALA A 208 -0.12 -15.86 -1.84
C ALA A 208 0.62 -15.53 -0.54
N ARG A 209 1.91 -15.85 -0.45
CA ARG A 209 2.76 -15.50 0.69
C ARG A 209 2.97 -14.00 0.78
N GLU A 210 3.24 -13.33 -0.33
CA GLU A 210 3.38 -11.87 -0.36
C GLU A 210 2.10 -11.18 0.17
N LEU A 211 0.93 -11.63 -0.29
CA LEU A 211 -0.33 -11.11 0.21
C LEU A 211 -0.51 -11.35 1.71
N TYR A 212 -0.15 -12.56 2.20
CA TYR A 212 -0.22 -12.86 3.63
C TYR A 212 0.71 -11.94 4.44
N LEU A 213 1.96 -11.79 4.03
CA LEU A 213 2.96 -10.97 4.72
C LEU A 213 2.53 -9.50 4.79
N ARG A 214 1.96 -8.97 3.69
CA ARG A 214 1.38 -7.62 3.68
C ARG A 214 0.19 -7.50 4.63
N ALA A 215 -0.70 -8.48 4.64
CA ALA A 215 -1.89 -8.47 5.48
C ALA A 215 -1.59 -8.75 6.97
N GLU A 216 -0.52 -9.45 7.28
CA GLU A 216 -0.19 -9.94 8.63
C GLU A 216 -0.21 -8.82 9.68
N ILE A 217 0.27 -7.63 9.32
CA ILE A 217 0.33 -6.49 10.23
C ILE A 217 -1.08 -6.08 10.68
N ALA A 218 -2.00 -5.90 9.74
CA ALA A 218 -3.40 -5.59 10.05
C ALA A 218 -4.10 -6.76 10.78
N LEU A 219 -3.81 -8.00 10.39
CA LEU A 219 -4.42 -9.19 10.99
C LEU A 219 -3.98 -9.42 12.44
N ASN A 220 -2.73 -9.07 12.78
CA ASN A 220 -2.18 -9.23 14.13
C ASN A 220 -2.85 -8.34 15.18
N ILE A 221 -3.55 -7.29 14.77
CA ILE A 221 -4.39 -6.46 15.65
C ILE A 221 -5.57 -7.27 16.19
N TYR A 222 -5.99 -8.32 15.46
CA TYR A 222 -7.12 -9.18 15.78
C TYR A 222 -6.66 -10.63 16.00
N PRO A 223 -5.95 -10.95 17.10
CA PRO A 223 -5.20 -12.21 17.26
C PRO A 223 -6.09 -13.46 17.23
N GLN A 224 -7.39 -13.36 17.54
CA GLN A 224 -8.33 -14.48 17.49
C GLN A 224 -8.90 -14.74 16.08
N PHE A 225 -8.79 -13.77 15.19
CA PHE A 225 -9.37 -13.86 13.85
C PHE A 225 -8.76 -15.00 13.03
N LEU A 226 -7.42 -15.06 12.94
CA LEU A 226 -6.74 -16.07 12.14
C LEU A 226 -7.10 -17.49 12.57
N SER A 227 -7.14 -17.75 13.86
CA SER A 227 -7.53 -19.08 14.39
C SER A 227 -8.99 -19.41 14.08
N ALA A 228 -9.89 -18.43 14.20
CA ALA A 228 -11.30 -18.60 13.85
C ALA A 228 -11.50 -18.84 12.35
N LEU A 229 -10.75 -18.11 11.50
CA LEU A 229 -10.80 -18.27 10.05
C LEU A 229 -10.29 -19.64 9.62
N VAL A 230 -9.09 -20.03 10.08
CA VAL A 230 -8.47 -21.33 9.72
C VAL A 230 -9.35 -22.51 10.13
N ALA A 231 -10.06 -22.42 11.28
CA ALA A 231 -11.00 -23.47 11.72
C ALA A 231 -12.18 -23.66 10.75
N GLN A 232 -12.56 -22.65 9.97
CA GLN A 232 -13.65 -22.72 8.98
C GLN A 232 -13.19 -23.10 7.58
N LEU A 233 -11.90 -22.90 7.26
CA LEU A 233 -11.33 -23.26 5.96
C LEU A 233 -11.07 -24.77 5.91
N LYS A 234 -11.96 -25.51 5.30
CA LYS A 234 -11.88 -26.96 5.10
C LYS A 234 -10.96 -27.36 3.95
#